data_2fc43dd9e691ab3d6aa72f7a78fd3507
#
_entry.id   2fc43dd9e691ab3d6aa72f7a78fd3507
#
_cell.length_a   1.000
_cell.length_b   1.000
_cell.length_c   1.000
_cell.angle_alpha   90.00
_cell.angle_beta   90.00
_cell.angle_gamma   90.00
#
_symmetry.space_group_name_H-M   'P 1'
#
loop_
_entity.id
_entity.type
_entity.pdbx_description
1 polymer ?
#
loop_
_entity_poly.entity_id
_entity_poly.type
_entity_poly.pdbx_seq_one_letter_code
_entity_poly.pdbx_strand_id
1 'polypeptide(L)'
;MPTPIFQVFESGGTTVATSHSFGQVKAGNESAVYTVEVWNNKGGSSAVSDVIEATVTTTDASGGNTGDVVTGKYMNLNVNGAKSGSTLTWTPIGGKAKAPIRAAAYTPANDSNGGGKFDGTVPAGSTAAAATHNCGIMQFKIVLPSNATSGKKTGKIRFEGYYV
;
A
#
# COMPACT_ATOMS: atom_id res chain seq x y z
N MET A 1 24.45 5.12 -3.59
CA MET A 1 23.93 4.42 -2.37
C MET A 1 23.45 3.02 -2.75
N PRO A 2 23.42 2.06 -1.80
CA PRO A 2 22.88 0.73 -2.08
C PRO A 2 21.40 0.80 -2.46
N THR A 3 20.95 -0.15 -3.29
CA THR A 3 19.55 -0.26 -3.74
C THR A 3 18.60 -0.33 -2.54
N PRO A 4 17.42 0.30 -2.58
CA PRO A 4 16.44 0.24 -1.50
C PRO A 4 15.95 -1.20 -1.28
N ILE A 5 15.64 -1.51 -0.03
CA ILE A 5 15.03 -2.79 0.38
C ILE A 5 13.55 -2.54 0.66
N PHE A 6 12.76 -2.48 -0.42
CA PHE A 6 11.34 -2.17 -0.33
C PHE A 6 10.52 -3.46 -0.21
N GLN A 7 9.85 -3.65 0.91
CA GLN A 7 9.16 -4.90 1.26
C GLN A 7 7.78 -4.63 1.88
N VAL A 8 6.87 -5.58 1.68
CA VAL A 8 5.51 -5.54 2.23
C VAL A 8 5.33 -6.70 3.19
N PHE A 9 4.83 -6.40 4.38
CA PHE A 9 4.60 -7.36 5.45
C PHE A 9 3.12 -7.38 5.84
N GLU A 10 2.66 -8.52 6.36
CA GLU A 10 1.40 -8.59 7.08
C GLU A 10 1.40 -7.66 8.29
N SER A 11 0.22 -7.31 8.79
CA SER A 11 0.09 -6.51 10.02
C SER A 11 0.89 -7.11 11.18
N GLY A 12 1.69 -6.28 11.85
CA GLY A 12 2.66 -6.72 12.84
C GLY A 12 4.07 -6.99 12.30
N GLY A 13 4.27 -6.87 10.98
CA GLY A 13 5.59 -6.79 10.33
C GLY A 13 6.47 -8.03 10.42
N THR A 14 5.97 -9.20 10.79
CA THR A 14 6.80 -10.41 10.95
C THR A 14 6.79 -11.32 9.73
N THR A 15 5.70 -11.35 8.98
CA THR A 15 5.52 -12.20 7.81
C THR A 15 5.42 -11.36 6.55
N VAL A 16 6.19 -11.72 5.50
CA VAL A 16 6.09 -11.06 4.20
C VAL A 16 4.72 -11.33 3.58
N ALA A 17 4.02 -10.28 3.17
CA ALA A 17 2.73 -10.39 2.52
C ALA A 17 2.90 -10.91 1.08
N THR A 18 2.30 -12.06 0.77
CA THR A 18 2.39 -12.69 -0.56
C THR A 18 1.06 -12.77 -1.28
N SER A 19 -0.02 -13.00 -0.55
CA SER A 19 -1.38 -13.08 -1.09
C SER A 19 -2.41 -12.85 0.00
N HIS A 20 -3.58 -12.31 -0.38
CA HIS A 20 -4.70 -12.12 0.53
C HIS A 20 -6.03 -12.45 -0.16
N SER A 21 -6.96 -13.05 0.58
CA SER A 21 -8.32 -13.30 0.12
C SER A 21 -9.30 -12.41 0.88
N PHE A 22 -10.01 -11.55 0.16
CA PHE A 22 -11.09 -10.74 0.73
C PHE A 22 -12.39 -11.53 0.96
N GLY A 23 -12.39 -12.85 0.69
CA GLY A 23 -13.57 -13.68 0.84
C GLY A 23 -14.66 -13.37 -0.18
N GLN A 24 -15.92 -13.67 0.19
CA GLN A 24 -17.08 -13.34 -0.63
C GLN A 24 -17.57 -11.92 -0.32
N VAL A 25 -17.63 -11.07 -1.34
CA VAL A 25 -18.21 -9.74 -1.25
C VAL A 25 -19.41 -9.65 -2.19
N LYS A 26 -20.56 -9.30 -1.66
CA LYS A 26 -21.80 -9.12 -2.49
C LYS A 26 -21.74 -7.79 -3.22
N ALA A 27 -22.36 -7.73 -4.40
CA ALA A 27 -22.55 -6.46 -5.12
C ALA A 27 -23.23 -5.41 -4.22
N GLY A 28 -22.73 -4.19 -4.26
CA GLY A 28 -23.17 -3.09 -3.40
C GLY A 28 -22.54 -3.07 -2.00
N ASN A 29 -21.67 -4.02 -1.65
CA ASN A 29 -21.04 -4.13 -0.34
C ASN A 29 -19.52 -3.97 -0.41
N GLU A 30 -18.90 -3.91 0.76
CA GLU A 30 -17.46 -3.88 0.93
C GLU A 30 -16.92 -5.09 1.72
N SER A 31 -15.66 -5.40 1.53
CA SER A 31 -14.97 -6.46 2.29
C SER A 31 -14.53 -5.99 3.67
N ALA A 32 -14.07 -6.94 4.49
CA ALA A 32 -13.20 -6.62 5.62
C ALA A 32 -11.94 -5.86 5.15
N VAL A 33 -11.38 -5.08 6.07
CA VAL A 33 -10.13 -4.33 5.83
C VAL A 33 -8.93 -5.26 5.97
N TYR A 34 -8.04 -5.21 5.00
CA TYR A 34 -6.74 -5.87 5.04
C TYR A 34 -5.64 -4.84 5.31
N THR A 35 -4.85 -5.05 6.35
CA THR A 35 -3.78 -4.14 6.77
C THR A 35 -2.42 -4.75 6.48
N VAL A 36 -1.52 -3.96 5.88
CA VAL A 36 -0.13 -4.32 5.63
C VAL A 36 0.80 -3.22 6.11
N GLU A 37 2.05 -3.58 6.35
CA GLU A 37 3.16 -2.67 6.59
C GLU A 37 4.06 -2.63 5.36
N VAL A 38 4.32 -1.44 4.83
CA VAL A 38 5.25 -1.21 3.72
C VAL A 38 6.52 -0.59 4.30
N TRP A 39 7.66 -1.22 4.04
CA TRP A 39 8.93 -0.85 4.62
C TRP A 39 9.98 -0.57 3.55
N ASN A 40 10.86 0.40 3.83
CA ASN A 40 12.17 0.49 3.23
C ASN A 40 13.22 0.21 4.32
N ASN A 41 14.16 -0.70 4.02
CA ASN A 41 15.29 -1.07 4.90
C ASN A 41 14.91 -1.74 6.24
N LYS A 42 13.82 -2.52 6.29
CA LYS A 42 13.46 -3.24 7.54
C LYS A 42 14.57 -4.17 8.01
N GLY A 43 15.00 -4.00 9.26
CA GLY A 43 16.08 -4.81 9.86
C GLY A 43 17.47 -4.55 9.27
N GLY A 44 17.63 -3.52 8.45
CA GLY A 44 18.93 -3.14 7.91
C GLY A 44 19.89 -2.61 8.98
N SER A 45 21.18 -2.94 8.84
CA SER A 45 22.26 -2.46 9.71
C SER A 45 23.05 -1.29 9.09
N SER A 46 22.77 -0.95 7.84
CA SER A 46 23.35 0.17 7.10
C SER A 46 22.29 0.89 6.27
N ALA A 47 22.53 2.16 5.96
CA ALA A 47 21.60 2.94 5.13
C ALA A 47 21.59 2.44 3.67
N VAL A 48 20.42 2.52 3.05
CA VAL A 48 20.16 2.28 1.62
C VAL A 48 19.57 3.55 1.02
N SER A 49 19.29 3.54 -0.29
CA SER A 49 18.62 4.67 -0.95
C SER A 49 17.19 4.89 -0.42
N ASP A 50 16.77 6.15 -0.37
CA ASP A 50 15.36 6.50 -0.13
C ASP A 50 14.50 6.04 -1.31
N VAL A 51 13.23 5.72 -1.03
CA VAL A 51 12.19 5.57 -2.04
C VAL A 51 11.36 6.82 -2.07
N ILE A 52 11.24 7.45 -3.24
CA ILE A 52 10.46 8.67 -3.47
C ILE A 52 9.39 8.43 -4.55
N GLU A 53 8.39 9.30 -4.59
CA GLU A 53 7.23 9.16 -5.48
C GLU A 53 6.56 7.77 -5.39
N ALA A 54 6.59 7.23 -4.19
CA ALA A 54 6.04 5.91 -3.95
C ALA A 54 4.51 5.90 -4.15
N THR A 55 4.05 5.01 -5.00
CA THR A 55 2.63 4.85 -5.34
C THR A 55 2.20 3.40 -5.31
N VAL A 56 0.91 3.18 -5.20
CA VAL A 56 0.30 1.86 -5.30
C VAL A 56 -0.91 1.89 -6.23
N THR A 57 -1.09 0.80 -6.96
CA THR A 57 -2.27 0.55 -7.79
C THR A 57 -2.61 -0.93 -7.82
N THR A 58 -3.70 -1.30 -8.47
CA THR A 58 -4.00 -2.70 -8.80
C THR A 58 -3.76 -2.97 -10.28
N THR A 59 -3.34 -4.19 -10.58
CA THR A 59 -3.24 -4.73 -11.93
C THR A 59 -4.03 -6.03 -12.02
N ASP A 60 -4.32 -6.49 -13.22
CA ASP A 60 -4.85 -7.84 -13.42
C ASP A 60 -3.82 -8.93 -13.06
N ALA A 61 -4.23 -10.18 -13.08
CA ALA A 61 -3.37 -11.30 -12.71
C ALA A 61 -2.10 -11.41 -13.58
N SER A 62 -2.13 -10.89 -14.81
CA SER A 62 -0.99 -10.86 -15.74
C SER A 62 -0.12 -9.61 -15.59
N GLY A 63 -0.52 -8.66 -14.72
CA GLY A 63 0.18 -7.40 -14.53
C GLY A 63 -0.29 -6.27 -15.44
N GLY A 64 -1.34 -6.49 -16.25
CA GLY A 64 -1.93 -5.52 -17.14
C GLY A 64 -2.97 -4.62 -16.48
N ASN A 65 -3.62 -3.81 -17.28
CA ASN A 65 -4.61 -2.81 -16.84
C ASN A 65 -6.05 -3.18 -17.23
N THR A 66 -6.31 -4.48 -17.43
CA THR A 66 -7.61 -5.03 -17.79
C THR A 66 -8.26 -5.75 -16.60
N GLY A 67 -9.48 -6.24 -16.77
CA GLY A 67 -10.20 -6.93 -15.70
C GLY A 67 -10.97 -5.99 -14.75
N ASP A 68 -12.03 -6.52 -14.19
CA ASP A 68 -13.02 -5.74 -13.43
C ASP A 68 -12.45 -5.04 -12.20
N VAL A 69 -11.52 -5.70 -11.47
CA VAL A 69 -10.89 -5.13 -10.26
C VAL A 69 -10.13 -3.86 -10.61
N VAL A 70 -9.49 -3.85 -11.78
CA VAL A 70 -8.66 -2.75 -12.27
C VAL A 70 -9.50 -1.65 -12.89
N THR A 71 -10.32 -2.00 -13.88
CA THR A 71 -11.12 -1.03 -14.65
C THR A 71 -12.24 -0.42 -13.79
N GLY A 72 -12.83 -1.22 -12.91
CA GLY A 72 -13.84 -0.78 -11.95
C GLY A 72 -13.27 -0.12 -10.71
N LYS A 73 -11.95 -0.14 -10.51
CA LYS A 73 -11.26 0.41 -9.32
C LYS A 73 -11.86 -0.11 -8.01
N TYR A 74 -12.12 -1.40 -7.96
CA TYR A 74 -12.81 -2.00 -6.80
C TYR A 74 -11.94 -2.00 -5.54
N MET A 75 -10.61 -1.94 -5.68
CA MET A 75 -9.71 -1.80 -4.54
C MET A 75 -9.69 -0.35 -4.06
N ASN A 76 -9.88 -0.18 -2.77
CA ASN A 76 -9.75 1.10 -2.09
C ASN A 76 -8.59 1.04 -1.11
N LEU A 77 -7.77 2.08 -1.12
CA LEU A 77 -6.60 2.26 -0.28
C LEU A 77 -6.84 3.35 0.76
N ASN A 78 -6.36 3.10 1.96
CA ASN A 78 -6.13 4.11 2.99
C ASN A 78 -4.67 4.05 3.47
N VAL A 79 -3.99 5.18 3.48
CA VAL A 79 -2.59 5.30 3.89
C VAL A 79 -2.51 5.75 5.34
N ASN A 80 -1.67 5.05 6.15
CA ASN A 80 -1.49 5.32 7.58
C ASN A 80 -2.78 5.24 8.41
N GLY A 81 -3.74 4.45 7.96
CA GLY A 81 -5.08 4.32 8.52
C GLY A 81 -5.17 3.75 9.94
N ALA A 82 -4.07 3.26 10.50
CA ALA A 82 -4.03 2.80 11.89
C ALA A 82 -3.73 3.93 12.90
N LYS A 83 -3.54 5.17 12.46
CA LYS A 83 -3.42 6.30 13.39
C LYS A 83 -4.77 6.58 14.05
N SER A 84 -4.85 6.32 15.35
CA SER A 84 -5.98 6.73 16.18
C SER A 84 -6.33 8.21 15.96
N GLY A 85 -7.59 8.51 15.62
CA GLY A 85 -8.11 9.85 15.46
C GLY A 85 -8.01 10.48 14.07
N SER A 86 -7.49 9.79 13.05
CA SER A 86 -7.52 10.30 11.68
C SER A 86 -8.81 9.89 10.95
N THR A 87 -9.41 10.84 10.24
CA THR A 87 -10.50 10.51 9.30
C THR A 87 -9.94 9.64 8.19
N LEU A 88 -10.47 8.42 8.06
CA LEU A 88 -10.04 7.47 7.05
C LEU A 88 -10.51 7.93 5.67
N THR A 89 -9.58 8.35 4.82
CA THR A 89 -9.89 8.66 3.42
C THR A 89 -9.58 7.46 2.56
N TRP A 90 -10.62 6.85 2.00
CA TRP A 90 -10.49 5.73 1.08
C TRP A 90 -10.37 6.21 -0.36
N THR A 91 -9.28 5.84 -1.03
CA THR A 91 -8.99 6.24 -2.41
C THR A 91 -9.11 5.02 -3.32
N PRO A 92 -10.02 5.03 -4.31
CA PRO A 92 -10.11 3.96 -5.30
C PRO A 92 -8.85 3.91 -6.17
N ILE A 93 -8.26 2.70 -6.31
CA ILE A 93 -7.07 2.48 -7.13
C ILE A 93 -7.32 1.41 -8.20
N GLY A 94 -6.65 1.54 -9.35
CA GLY A 94 -6.73 0.56 -10.43
C GLY A 94 -6.07 1.04 -11.72
N GLY A 95 -5.15 0.27 -12.27
CA GLY A 95 -4.43 0.58 -13.49
C GLY A 95 -3.69 1.91 -13.43
N LYS A 96 -4.15 2.89 -14.20
CA LYS A 96 -3.58 4.24 -14.22
C LYS A 96 -3.95 5.09 -12.99
N ALA A 97 -5.03 4.72 -12.27
CA ALA A 97 -5.39 5.38 -11.02
C ALA A 97 -4.51 4.86 -9.89
N LYS A 98 -3.40 5.54 -9.67
CA LYS A 98 -2.43 5.27 -8.61
C LYS A 98 -2.69 6.20 -7.43
N ALA A 99 -2.41 5.72 -6.22
CA ALA A 99 -2.44 6.55 -5.02
C ALA A 99 -1.04 6.64 -4.41
N PRO A 100 -0.61 7.81 -3.93
CA PRO A 100 0.66 7.95 -3.23
C PRO A 100 0.60 7.19 -1.91
N ILE A 101 1.72 6.54 -1.57
CA ILE A 101 1.94 5.90 -0.29
C ILE A 101 3.18 6.48 0.37
N ARG A 102 3.22 6.49 1.69
CA ARG A 102 4.33 7.09 2.44
C ARG A 102 4.52 6.44 3.79
N ALA A 103 5.73 6.59 4.33
CA ALA A 103 6.00 6.24 5.71
C ALA A 103 5.21 7.14 6.67
N ALA A 104 4.98 6.67 7.89
CA ALA A 104 4.06 7.30 8.85
C ALA A 104 4.46 8.72 9.28
N ALA A 105 5.76 9.07 9.21
CA ALA A 105 6.25 10.41 9.51
C ALA A 105 5.93 11.44 8.43
N TYR A 106 5.60 11.00 7.22
CA TYR A 106 5.34 11.89 6.10
C TYR A 106 3.84 12.15 5.92
N THR A 107 3.54 13.36 5.52
CA THR A 107 2.21 13.84 5.15
C THR A 107 2.31 14.52 3.77
N PRO A 108 1.21 14.78 3.07
CA PRO A 108 1.26 15.54 1.83
C PRO A 108 1.92 16.92 1.96
N ALA A 109 1.88 17.50 3.17
CA ALA A 109 2.43 18.83 3.43
C ALA A 109 3.96 18.84 3.66
N ASN A 110 4.53 17.74 4.18
CA ASN A 110 5.97 17.65 4.47
C ASN A 110 6.72 16.64 3.56
N ASP A 111 6.05 16.06 2.58
CA ASP A 111 6.63 15.27 1.52
C ASP A 111 6.98 16.18 0.36
N SER A 112 8.22 16.68 0.33
CA SER A 112 8.69 17.64 -0.66
C SER A 112 8.61 17.17 -2.12
N ASN A 113 8.46 15.86 -2.32
CA ASN A 113 8.33 15.25 -3.64
C ASN A 113 6.86 15.02 -4.04
N GLY A 114 5.89 15.30 -3.15
CA GLY A 114 4.45 15.24 -3.43
C GLY A 114 3.88 13.84 -3.74
N GLY A 115 4.73 12.85 -3.88
CA GLY A 115 4.39 11.52 -4.38
C GLY A 115 4.41 10.40 -3.35
N GLY A 116 4.99 10.66 -2.19
CA GLY A 116 5.18 9.63 -1.16
C GLY A 116 6.65 9.25 -0.97
N LYS A 117 7.07 9.12 0.30
CA LYS A 117 8.46 8.91 0.68
C LYS A 117 8.61 7.84 1.76
N PHE A 118 9.69 7.05 1.63
CA PHE A 118 10.20 6.13 2.65
C PHE A 118 11.71 6.30 2.75
N ASP A 119 12.23 6.63 3.93
CA ASP A 119 13.67 6.78 4.12
C ASP A 119 14.39 5.43 4.04
N GLY A 120 15.60 5.46 3.50
CA GLY A 120 16.53 4.33 3.49
C GLY A 120 17.46 4.28 4.69
N THR A 121 17.30 5.14 5.69
CA THR A 121 18.10 5.15 6.92
C THR A 121 17.97 3.83 7.68
N VAL A 122 18.90 3.56 8.59
CA VAL A 122 18.74 2.44 9.54
C VAL A 122 17.52 2.72 10.42
N PRO A 123 16.53 1.83 10.46
CA PRO A 123 15.33 2.07 11.25
C PRO A 123 15.64 2.16 12.75
N ALA A 124 14.98 3.06 13.46
CA ALA A 124 15.12 3.21 14.91
C ALA A 124 14.64 1.98 15.70
N GLY A 125 13.91 1.06 15.04
CA GLY A 125 13.42 -0.19 15.63
C GLY A 125 12.75 -1.09 14.61
N SER A 126 12.33 -2.27 15.03
CA SER A 126 11.72 -3.30 14.17
C SER A 126 10.20 -3.20 14.05
N THR A 127 9.57 -2.24 14.72
CA THR A 127 8.12 -2.03 14.70
C THR A 127 7.75 -0.80 13.89
N ALA A 128 6.59 -0.80 13.25
CA ALA A 128 6.08 0.35 12.49
C ALA A 128 5.99 1.63 13.35
N ALA A 129 5.68 1.49 14.64
CA ALA A 129 5.61 2.62 15.57
C ALA A 129 6.97 3.26 15.85
N ALA A 130 8.06 2.48 15.87
CA ALA A 130 9.41 2.97 16.11
C ALA A 130 10.08 3.49 14.82
N ALA A 131 9.75 2.92 13.66
CA ALA A 131 10.38 3.21 12.37
C ALA A 131 9.50 4.09 11.47
N THR A 132 9.02 5.21 11.98
CA THR A 132 8.01 6.06 11.30
C THR A 132 8.48 6.68 9.99
N HIS A 133 9.79 6.79 9.75
CA HIS A 133 10.36 7.31 8.50
C HIS A 133 10.59 6.21 7.44
N ASN A 134 10.70 4.96 7.88
CA ASN A 134 10.97 3.80 7.02
C ASN A 134 9.72 2.96 6.74
N CYS A 135 8.67 3.09 7.56
CA CYS A 135 7.48 2.27 7.51
C CYS A 135 6.21 3.09 7.41
N GLY A 136 5.30 2.65 6.53
CA GLY A 136 3.93 3.14 6.45
C GLY A 136 2.93 1.99 6.57
N ILE A 137 1.78 2.27 7.20
CA ILE A 137 0.68 1.33 7.31
C ILE A 137 -0.32 1.61 6.20
N MET A 138 -0.61 0.59 5.40
CA MET A 138 -1.57 0.63 4.31
C MET A 138 -2.75 -0.26 4.64
N GLN A 139 -3.94 0.22 4.37
CA GLN A 139 -5.16 -0.57 4.50
C GLN A 139 -5.84 -0.68 3.14
N PHE A 140 -6.31 -1.86 2.84
CA PHE A 140 -7.01 -2.19 1.61
C PHE A 140 -8.38 -2.77 1.92
N LYS A 141 -9.37 -2.45 1.10
CA LYS A 141 -10.67 -3.14 1.06
C LYS A 141 -11.18 -3.18 -0.37
N ILE A 142 -12.02 -4.17 -0.66
CA ILE A 142 -12.80 -4.23 -1.89
C ILE A 142 -14.12 -3.49 -1.66
N VAL A 143 -14.50 -2.63 -2.58
CA VAL A 143 -15.81 -2.00 -2.65
C VAL A 143 -16.44 -2.36 -3.99
N LEU A 144 -17.51 -3.14 -3.97
CA LEU A 144 -18.19 -3.56 -5.18
C LEU A 144 -19.40 -2.67 -5.46
N PRO A 145 -19.56 -2.13 -6.68
CA PRO A 145 -20.78 -1.43 -7.06
C PRO A 145 -21.97 -2.39 -7.11
N SER A 146 -23.18 -1.86 -7.01
CA SER A 146 -24.41 -2.67 -7.00
C SER A 146 -24.64 -3.46 -8.29
N ASN A 147 -24.04 -3.03 -9.40
CA ASN A 147 -24.09 -3.70 -10.70
C ASN A 147 -22.87 -4.59 -10.99
N ALA A 148 -22.04 -4.87 -9.99
CA ALA A 148 -20.89 -5.75 -10.18
C ALA A 148 -21.31 -7.14 -10.62
N THR A 149 -20.65 -7.67 -11.66
CA THR A 149 -20.89 -9.04 -12.13
C THR A 149 -20.43 -10.06 -11.12
N SER A 150 -21.18 -11.17 -10.99
CA SER A 150 -20.77 -12.31 -10.16
C SER A 150 -19.52 -12.99 -10.71
N GLY A 151 -18.85 -13.76 -9.87
CA GLY A 151 -17.68 -14.56 -10.23
C GLY A 151 -16.42 -14.20 -9.46
N LYS A 152 -15.41 -15.08 -9.57
CA LYS A 152 -14.11 -14.88 -8.93
C LYS A 152 -13.38 -13.71 -9.59
N LYS A 153 -12.93 -12.76 -8.79
CA LYS A 153 -12.11 -11.63 -9.22
C LYS A 153 -10.70 -11.80 -8.65
N THR A 154 -9.70 -11.65 -9.49
CA THR A 154 -8.29 -11.73 -9.10
C THR A 154 -7.55 -10.51 -9.62
N GLY A 155 -6.52 -10.09 -8.88
CA GLY A 155 -5.65 -8.99 -9.26
C GLY A 155 -4.40 -9.00 -8.41
N LYS A 156 -3.46 -8.13 -8.74
CA LYS A 156 -2.24 -7.90 -7.98
C LYS A 156 -2.23 -6.46 -7.48
N ILE A 157 -1.69 -6.25 -6.29
CA ILE A 157 -1.33 -4.92 -5.81
C ILE A 157 0.09 -4.65 -6.28
N ARG A 158 0.31 -3.54 -6.98
CA ARG A 158 1.60 -3.13 -7.51
C ARG A 158 2.07 -1.86 -6.81
N PHE A 159 3.23 -1.95 -6.19
CA PHE A 159 3.95 -0.82 -5.60
C PHE A 159 5.01 -0.34 -6.57
N GLU A 160 5.14 0.95 -6.73
CA GLU A 160 6.10 1.62 -7.62
C GLU A 160 6.73 2.80 -6.89
N GLY A 161 7.93 3.16 -7.26
CA GLY A 161 8.64 4.34 -6.75
C GLY A 161 9.99 4.48 -7.42
N TYR A 162 10.61 5.63 -7.23
CA TYR A 162 11.98 5.90 -7.63
C TYR A 162 12.89 5.85 -6.39
N TYR A 163 14.17 5.63 -6.59
CA TYR A 163 15.15 5.68 -5.50
C TYR A 163 16.27 6.69 -5.82
N VAL A 164 16.74 7.35 -4.79
CA VAL A 164 17.77 8.38 -4.84
C VAL A 164 18.86 8.13 -3.81
#